data_353b149907b8a2750ab3eb8b6ef553a7
#
_entry.id   353b149907b8a2750ab3eb8b6ef553a7
#
_cell.length_a   1.000
_cell.length_b   1.000
_cell.length_c   1.000
_cell.angle_alpha   90.00
_cell.angle_beta   90.00
_cell.angle_gamma   90.00
#
_symmetry.space_group_name_H-M   'P 1'
#
loop_
_entity.id
_entity.type
_entity.pdbx_description
1 polymer ?
#
loop_
_entity_poly.entity_id
_entity_poly.type
_entity_poly.pdbx_seq_one_letter_code
_entity_poly.pdbx_strand_id
1 'polypeptide(L)'
;MAKESIQTKTGKAFEYALLDAFLERLRIITTISVIESDPYNTAKRCFNSFNETEQGLYRLNASFAVNFLIDLEPRLSNGINSNDVLQLEIVSDKQGQLGDVRDVLAIRSLQKWEIGISAKNNHRAVKHSRLSNDINFGEKWLGFTCSSTYFEEIKPIFDGLAKLRTASKAKQKWDTLGDYHTSVYVPVLDAFKKELLQLDKDNPGIVAQRLVEYLIGNQDFYKVIKGNNKVEIQAYNLHGTLNLPFENHKPKLKIQKLKLPNRLIEIVYQDNSQTTLLVSLTEGWQISFRIHNASSRIEPSLKFDINLVSAPHTLFVNHLSLG
;
A
#
# COMPACT_ATOMS: atom_id res chain seq x y z
N MET A 1 21.10 -13.71 -12.30
CA MET A 1 20.26 -12.82 -11.47
C MET A 1 19.18 -12.25 -12.35
N ALA A 2 17.90 -12.33 -11.94
CA ALA A 2 16.81 -11.70 -12.67
C ALA A 2 17.01 -10.18 -12.66
N LYS A 3 16.84 -9.52 -13.81
CA LYS A 3 16.99 -8.06 -13.95
C LYS A 3 15.84 -7.41 -13.18
N GLU A 4 16.14 -6.70 -12.09
CA GLU A 4 15.13 -5.92 -11.35
C GLU A 4 14.40 -4.95 -12.27
N SER A 5 13.06 -4.84 -12.10
CA SER A 5 12.28 -3.89 -12.87
C SER A 5 12.69 -2.45 -12.51
N ILE A 6 12.57 -1.54 -13.46
CA ILE A 6 12.85 -0.11 -13.21
C ILE A 6 11.95 0.43 -12.08
N GLN A 7 10.71 -0.04 -12.00
CA GLN A 7 9.76 0.33 -10.97
C GLN A 7 10.23 -0.09 -9.56
N THR A 8 10.77 -1.30 -9.41
CA THR A 8 11.36 -1.77 -8.15
C THR A 8 12.55 -0.92 -7.75
N LYS A 9 13.46 -0.63 -8.70
CA LYS A 9 14.63 0.20 -8.44
C LYS A 9 14.28 1.61 -7.99
N THR A 10 13.32 2.26 -8.66
CA THR A 10 12.88 3.62 -8.30
C THR A 10 12.21 3.67 -6.93
N GLY A 11 11.43 2.65 -6.55
CA GLY A 11 10.85 2.51 -5.21
C GLY A 11 11.94 2.43 -4.14
N LYS A 12 12.86 1.46 -4.28
CA LYS A 12 13.98 1.25 -3.34
C LYS A 12 14.89 2.49 -3.23
N ALA A 13 15.14 3.19 -4.32
CA ALA A 13 15.93 4.42 -4.29
C ALA A 13 15.25 5.51 -3.45
N PHE A 14 13.93 5.62 -3.49
CA PHE A 14 13.21 6.60 -2.70
C PHE A 14 13.15 6.22 -1.21
N GLU A 15 13.03 4.92 -0.87
CA GLU A 15 13.15 4.42 0.50
C GLU A 15 14.51 4.82 1.12
N TYR A 16 15.61 4.61 0.38
CA TYR A 16 16.94 5.02 0.83
C TYR A 16 17.04 6.53 1.00
N ALA A 17 16.55 7.32 0.03
CA ALA A 17 16.60 8.78 0.12
C ALA A 17 15.84 9.33 1.33
N LEU A 18 14.70 8.73 1.71
CA LEU A 18 13.96 9.10 2.91
C LEU A 18 14.76 8.80 4.20
N LEU A 19 15.33 7.60 4.30
CA LEU A 19 16.17 7.25 5.45
C LEU A 19 17.38 8.17 5.56
N ASP A 20 18.08 8.43 4.47
CA ASP A 20 19.24 9.31 4.40
C ASP A 20 18.88 10.75 4.81
N ALA A 21 17.72 11.27 4.37
CA ALA A 21 17.24 12.59 4.77
C ALA A 21 16.91 12.66 6.28
N PHE A 22 16.35 11.60 6.89
CA PHE A 22 16.18 11.53 8.34
C PHE A 22 17.53 11.57 9.05
N LEU A 23 18.49 10.77 8.60
CA LEU A 23 19.83 10.73 9.19
C LEU A 23 20.50 12.10 9.09
N GLU A 24 20.53 12.72 7.92
CA GLU A 24 21.17 14.03 7.72
C GLU A 24 20.52 15.12 8.59
N ARG A 25 19.19 15.13 8.65
CA ARG A 25 18.46 16.18 9.36
C ARG A 25 18.51 16.05 10.87
N LEU A 26 18.48 14.83 11.39
CA LEU A 26 18.32 14.57 12.82
C LEU A 26 19.64 14.32 13.55
N ARG A 27 20.73 13.91 12.88
CA ARG A 27 22.04 13.64 13.50
C ARG A 27 22.63 14.81 14.30
N ILE A 28 22.23 16.03 13.98
CA ILE A 28 22.66 17.25 14.69
C ILE A 28 21.75 17.61 15.87
N ILE A 29 20.61 16.93 16.02
CA ILE A 29 19.57 17.23 17.02
C ILE A 29 19.48 16.12 18.07
N THR A 30 19.63 14.86 17.68
CA THR A 30 19.45 13.70 18.55
C THR A 30 20.46 12.59 18.21
N THR A 31 20.69 11.68 19.16
CA THR A 31 21.49 10.48 18.90
C THR A 31 20.72 9.57 17.96
N ILE A 32 21.34 9.17 16.87
CA ILE A 32 20.70 8.38 15.81
C ILE A 32 21.58 7.20 15.40
N SER A 33 20.97 6.08 15.08
CA SER A 33 21.62 4.90 14.51
C SER A 33 20.86 4.40 13.28
N VAL A 34 21.56 3.75 12.36
CA VAL A 34 20.98 3.13 11.16
C VAL A 34 21.25 1.63 11.22
N ILE A 35 20.23 0.82 10.97
CA ILE A 35 20.40 -0.62 10.77
C ILE A 35 20.79 -0.89 9.31
N GLU A 36 22.05 -1.22 9.09
CA GLU A 36 22.60 -1.55 7.78
C GLU A 36 22.29 -3.02 7.40
N SER A 37 21.02 -3.31 7.23
CA SER A 37 20.49 -4.62 6.82
C SER A 37 20.62 -4.87 5.30
N ASP A 38 20.29 -6.09 4.85
CA ASP A 38 20.22 -6.40 3.40
C ASP A 38 19.23 -5.51 2.64
N PRO A 39 18.01 -5.20 3.15
CA PRO A 39 17.12 -4.21 2.56
C PRO A 39 17.76 -2.84 2.42
N TYR A 40 18.42 -2.33 3.46
CA TYR A 40 19.15 -1.07 3.42
C TYR A 40 20.23 -1.05 2.32
N ASN A 41 21.07 -2.10 2.28
CA ASN A 41 22.13 -2.21 1.29
C ASN A 41 21.59 -2.30 -0.15
N THR A 42 20.46 -2.97 -0.33
CA THR A 42 19.76 -3.05 -1.62
C THR A 42 19.22 -1.69 -2.03
N ALA A 43 18.55 -0.97 -1.15
CA ALA A 43 18.00 0.35 -1.39
C ALA A 43 19.11 1.37 -1.73
N LYS A 44 20.22 1.34 -0.99
CA LYS A 44 21.42 2.16 -1.23
C LYS A 44 22.03 1.90 -2.61
N ARG A 45 22.17 0.63 -3.01
CA ARG A 45 22.65 0.29 -4.36
C ARG A 45 21.71 0.78 -5.45
N CYS A 46 20.40 0.64 -5.25
CA CYS A 46 19.41 1.16 -6.19
C CYS A 46 19.54 2.66 -6.34
N PHE A 47 19.62 3.41 -5.25
CA PHE A 47 19.82 4.85 -5.25
C PHE A 47 21.12 5.26 -5.99
N ASN A 48 22.23 4.63 -5.68
CA ASN A 48 23.52 4.91 -6.30
C ASN A 48 23.60 4.50 -7.79
N SER A 49 22.64 3.71 -8.29
CA SER A 49 22.58 3.35 -9.71
C SER A 49 21.97 4.45 -10.60
N PHE A 50 21.39 5.48 -10.02
CA PHE A 50 20.85 6.64 -10.73
C PHE A 50 21.90 7.72 -10.91
N ASN A 51 21.77 8.56 -11.94
CA ASN A 51 22.65 9.70 -12.15
C ASN A 51 22.44 10.80 -11.09
N GLU A 52 23.36 11.75 -11.02
CA GLU A 52 23.35 12.83 -10.00
C GLU A 52 22.06 13.67 -10.02
N THR A 53 21.50 13.94 -11.20
CA THR A 53 20.27 14.71 -11.37
C THR A 53 19.09 13.95 -10.76
N GLU A 54 18.96 12.65 -11.06
CA GLU A 54 17.91 11.80 -10.51
C GLU A 54 18.07 11.62 -9.00
N GLN A 55 19.28 11.38 -8.51
CA GLN A 55 19.58 11.34 -7.08
C GLN A 55 19.22 12.67 -6.38
N GLY A 56 19.53 13.80 -7.01
CA GLY A 56 19.16 15.13 -6.53
C GLY A 56 17.66 15.30 -6.36
N LEU A 57 16.85 14.80 -7.32
CA LEU A 57 15.39 14.81 -7.21
C LEU A 57 14.87 13.92 -6.08
N TYR A 58 15.47 12.75 -5.86
CA TYR A 58 15.10 11.89 -4.72
C TYR A 58 15.42 12.59 -3.40
N ARG A 59 16.63 13.16 -3.24
CA ARG A 59 17.03 13.89 -2.02
C ARG A 59 16.14 15.09 -1.75
N LEU A 60 15.81 15.87 -2.78
CA LEU A 60 14.93 17.04 -2.66
C LEU A 60 13.55 16.63 -2.11
N ASN A 61 12.90 15.65 -2.76
CA ASN A 61 11.60 15.15 -2.33
C ASN A 61 11.63 14.58 -0.90
N ALA A 62 12.66 13.79 -0.57
CA ALA A 62 12.86 13.21 0.74
C ALA A 62 13.07 14.27 1.83
N SER A 63 13.90 15.29 1.55
CA SER A 63 14.16 16.38 2.49
C SER A 63 12.90 17.18 2.82
N PHE A 64 12.07 17.51 1.82
CA PHE A 64 10.78 18.18 2.07
C PHE A 64 9.86 17.33 2.93
N ALA A 65 9.73 16.03 2.60
CA ALA A 65 8.90 15.10 3.37
C ALA A 65 9.39 15.00 4.83
N VAL A 66 10.67 14.76 5.04
CA VAL A 66 11.26 14.57 6.38
C VAL A 66 11.14 15.83 7.23
N ASN A 67 11.41 17.01 6.69
CA ASN A 67 11.22 18.27 7.42
C ASN A 67 9.76 18.41 7.92
N PHE A 68 8.79 18.08 7.06
CA PHE A 68 7.40 18.12 7.44
C PHE A 68 7.02 17.05 8.48
N LEU A 69 7.55 15.83 8.37
CA LEU A 69 7.32 14.76 9.34
C LEU A 69 7.91 15.09 10.72
N ILE A 70 9.03 15.80 10.79
CA ILE A 70 9.61 16.29 12.05
C ILE A 70 8.67 17.30 12.74
N ASP A 71 7.98 18.12 11.97
CA ASP A 71 6.97 19.04 12.48
C ASP A 71 5.71 18.35 13.02
N LEU A 72 5.41 17.15 12.49
CA LEU A 72 4.27 16.35 12.91
C LEU A 72 4.57 15.41 14.09
N GLU A 73 5.83 14.99 14.25
CA GLU A 73 6.22 13.94 15.21
C GLU A 73 7.31 14.44 16.16
N PRO A 74 6.96 15.02 17.31
CA PRO A 74 7.93 15.55 18.26
C PRO A 74 8.99 14.55 18.71
N ARG A 75 8.65 13.24 18.81
CA ARG A 75 9.57 12.18 19.22
C ARG A 75 10.69 11.90 18.20
N LEU A 76 10.56 12.37 16.97
CA LEU A 76 11.68 12.27 16.02
C LEU A 76 12.91 13.07 16.52
N SER A 77 12.67 14.27 17.04
CA SER A 77 13.74 15.18 17.47
C SER A 77 14.05 15.08 18.96
N ASN A 78 13.13 14.55 19.79
CA ASN A 78 13.22 14.63 21.24
C ASN A 78 13.26 13.23 21.86
N GLY A 79 14.41 12.91 22.48
CA GLY A 79 14.59 11.73 23.32
C GLY A 79 14.36 12.01 24.81
N ILE A 80 14.15 10.98 25.61
CA ILE A 80 14.02 11.08 27.08
C ILE A 80 15.36 11.52 27.70
N ASN A 81 16.48 11.00 27.16
CA ASN A 81 17.85 11.28 27.59
C ASN A 81 18.85 10.94 26.48
N SER A 82 20.12 11.09 26.74
CA SER A 82 21.21 10.82 25.78
C SER A 82 21.30 9.36 25.31
N ASN A 83 20.75 8.40 26.07
CA ASN A 83 20.74 6.97 25.73
C ASN A 83 19.53 6.58 24.87
N ASP A 84 18.59 7.49 24.66
CA ASP A 84 17.40 7.26 23.86
C ASP A 84 17.72 7.47 22.36
N VAL A 85 18.32 6.47 21.77
CA VAL A 85 18.75 6.48 20.36
C VAL A 85 17.56 6.36 19.44
N LEU A 86 17.45 7.23 18.45
CA LEU A 86 16.54 7.09 17.32
C LEU A 86 17.15 6.10 16.31
N GLN A 87 16.55 4.94 16.16
CA GLN A 87 16.97 3.92 15.23
C GLN A 87 16.19 4.04 13.91
N LEU A 88 16.90 4.02 12.78
CA LEU A 88 16.31 4.01 11.45
C LEU A 88 16.53 2.66 10.77
N GLU A 89 15.50 2.15 10.12
CA GLU A 89 15.52 0.86 9.45
C GLU A 89 14.75 0.90 8.12
N ILE A 90 15.26 0.20 7.09
CA ILE A 90 14.49 -0.15 5.89
C ILE A 90 13.95 -1.56 6.06
N VAL A 91 12.64 -1.69 5.96
CA VAL A 91 11.90 -2.93 6.19
C VAL A 91 12.00 -3.86 4.98
N SER A 92 12.03 -5.15 5.21
CA SER A 92 12.06 -6.14 4.13
C SER A 92 10.69 -6.28 3.44
N ASP A 93 10.67 -6.50 2.12
CA ASP A 93 9.44 -6.74 1.34
C ASP A 93 8.62 -7.95 1.82
N LYS A 94 9.24 -8.86 2.59
CA LYS A 94 8.55 -10.01 3.20
C LYS A 94 7.53 -9.58 4.25
N GLN A 95 7.78 -8.50 5.00
CA GLN A 95 6.82 -7.97 5.97
C GLN A 95 5.60 -7.35 5.29
N GLY A 96 5.76 -6.78 4.09
CA GLY A 96 4.65 -6.31 3.26
C GLY A 96 3.66 -7.42 2.88
N GLN A 97 4.14 -8.66 2.72
CA GLN A 97 3.28 -9.84 2.50
C GLN A 97 2.45 -10.22 3.74
N LEU A 98 2.91 -9.84 4.94
CA LEU A 98 2.21 -10.03 6.21
C LEU A 98 1.30 -8.85 6.58
N GLY A 99 1.12 -7.87 5.67
CA GLY A 99 0.22 -6.73 5.86
C GLY A 99 0.87 -5.46 6.42
N ASP A 100 2.17 -5.47 6.69
CA ASP A 100 2.90 -4.24 7.04
C ASP A 100 3.33 -3.50 5.76
N VAL A 101 2.73 -2.34 5.53
CA VAL A 101 2.94 -1.53 4.31
C VAL A 101 4.06 -0.49 4.47
N ARG A 102 4.74 -0.49 5.62
CA ARG A 102 5.78 0.46 5.96
C ARG A 102 7.10 0.05 5.34
N ASP A 103 7.75 0.97 4.68
CA ASP A 103 9.01 0.75 3.96
C ASP A 103 10.23 1.24 4.78
N VAL A 104 10.05 2.32 5.56
CA VAL A 104 11.06 2.90 6.47
C VAL A 104 10.47 3.04 7.86
N LEU A 105 11.22 2.65 8.89
CA LEU A 105 10.84 2.80 10.30
C LEU A 105 11.78 3.78 11.01
N ALA A 106 11.20 4.58 11.90
CA ALA A 106 11.92 5.37 12.90
C ALA A 106 11.45 4.93 14.29
N ILE A 107 12.38 4.41 15.12
CA ILE A 107 12.08 3.68 16.34
C ILE A 107 12.83 4.29 17.53
N ARG A 108 12.13 4.51 18.64
CA ARG A 108 12.72 4.81 19.94
C ARG A 108 12.33 3.71 20.93
N SER A 109 13.21 2.74 21.09
CA SER A 109 12.94 1.55 21.91
C SER A 109 12.68 1.88 23.38
N LEU A 110 13.40 2.85 23.97
CA LEU A 110 13.19 3.27 25.35
C LEU A 110 11.81 3.90 25.57
N GLN A 111 11.24 4.53 24.53
CA GLN A 111 9.90 5.11 24.59
C GLN A 111 8.80 4.14 24.16
N LYS A 112 9.14 2.93 23.74
CA LYS A 112 8.21 1.98 23.07
C LYS A 112 7.42 2.67 21.97
N TRP A 113 8.09 3.49 21.17
CA TRP A 113 7.50 4.31 20.11
C TRP A 113 8.15 4.03 18.78
N GLU A 114 7.34 3.98 17.76
CA GLU A 114 7.78 3.89 16.38
C GLU A 114 6.81 4.60 15.45
N ILE A 115 7.32 5.09 14.33
CA ILE A 115 6.52 5.47 13.17
C ILE A 115 7.03 4.75 11.93
N GLY A 116 6.12 4.45 11.03
CA GLY A 116 6.44 3.90 9.72
C GLY A 116 6.15 4.88 8.60
N ILE A 117 6.95 4.81 7.55
CA ILE A 117 6.76 5.57 6.33
C ILE A 117 6.61 4.59 5.16
N SER A 118 5.52 4.70 4.41
CA SER A 118 5.34 4.00 3.13
C SER A 118 5.77 4.91 1.99
N ALA A 119 6.83 4.55 1.29
CA ALA A 119 7.44 5.32 0.22
C ALA A 119 6.86 4.94 -1.14
N LYS A 120 6.32 5.92 -1.87
CA LYS A 120 5.75 5.68 -3.22
C LYS A 120 6.32 6.66 -4.22
N ASN A 121 6.73 6.13 -5.37
CA ASN A 121 7.25 6.93 -6.49
C ASN A 121 6.17 7.04 -7.58
N ASN A 122 5.45 8.16 -7.65
CA ASN A 122 4.37 8.43 -8.60
C ASN A 122 3.25 7.38 -8.64
N HIS A 123 3.12 6.52 -7.64
CA HIS A 123 2.18 5.40 -7.64
C HIS A 123 1.15 5.52 -6.52
N ARG A 124 -0.13 5.47 -6.89
CA ARG A 124 -1.24 5.67 -5.96
C ARG A 124 -1.97 4.40 -5.54
N ALA A 125 -1.79 3.29 -6.29
CA ALA A 125 -2.43 2.04 -5.94
C ALA A 125 -2.12 1.64 -4.48
N VAL A 126 -3.12 1.13 -3.81
CA VAL A 126 -2.99 0.71 -2.40
C VAL A 126 -2.51 -0.73 -2.31
N LYS A 127 -3.02 -1.62 -3.18
CA LYS A 127 -2.63 -3.03 -3.18
C LYS A 127 -2.85 -3.70 -4.54
N HIS A 128 -2.09 -4.78 -4.77
CA HIS A 128 -2.28 -5.69 -5.88
C HIS A 128 -2.63 -7.08 -5.33
N SER A 129 -3.89 -7.46 -5.42
CA SER A 129 -4.38 -8.74 -4.92
C SER A 129 -4.66 -9.69 -6.08
N ARG A 130 -4.64 -11.01 -5.81
CA ARG A 130 -4.93 -12.04 -6.82
C ARG A 130 -6.22 -12.77 -6.50
N LEU A 131 -6.90 -13.22 -7.58
CA LEU A 131 -7.99 -14.19 -7.54
C LEU A 131 -7.60 -15.43 -8.35
N SER A 132 -7.98 -16.58 -7.85
CA SER A 132 -7.88 -17.90 -8.51
C SER A 132 -8.88 -18.85 -7.83
N ASN A 133 -9.04 -20.06 -8.39
CA ASN A 133 -9.83 -21.13 -7.75
C ASN A 133 -9.28 -21.61 -6.39
N ASP A 134 -8.00 -21.33 -6.09
CA ASP A 134 -7.34 -21.74 -4.84
C ASP A 134 -7.27 -20.60 -3.79
N ILE A 135 -7.72 -19.40 -4.16
CA ILE A 135 -7.64 -18.24 -3.28
C ILE A 135 -9.01 -17.95 -2.66
N ASN A 136 -9.14 -18.25 -1.38
CA ASN A 136 -10.27 -17.78 -0.56
C ASN A 136 -9.98 -16.32 -0.16
N PHE A 137 -10.49 -15.36 -0.96
CA PHE A 137 -10.26 -13.96 -0.68
C PHE A 137 -10.95 -13.50 0.61
N GLY A 138 -12.14 -14.03 0.88
CA GLY A 138 -12.88 -13.71 2.09
C GLY A 138 -12.07 -14.05 3.35
N GLU A 139 -11.47 -15.24 3.41
CA GLU A 139 -10.60 -15.65 4.51
C GLU A 139 -9.33 -14.80 4.59
N LYS A 140 -8.64 -14.59 3.46
CA LYS A 140 -7.36 -13.87 3.42
C LYS A 140 -7.49 -12.37 3.65
N TRP A 141 -8.59 -11.75 3.22
CA TRP A 141 -8.74 -10.30 3.29
C TRP A 141 -9.62 -9.88 4.45
N LEU A 142 -10.61 -10.69 4.78
CA LEU A 142 -11.69 -10.32 5.70
C LEU A 142 -11.76 -11.23 6.94
N GLY A 143 -11.08 -12.39 6.91
CA GLY A 143 -11.11 -13.39 7.97
C GLY A 143 -12.42 -14.18 8.02
N PHE A 144 -13.16 -14.26 6.90
CA PHE A 144 -14.38 -15.05 6.73
C PHE A 144 -14.27 -15.90 5.48
N THR A 145 -14.64 -17.17 5.58
CA THR A 145 -14.58 -18.09 4.44
C THR A 145 -15.61 -17.74 3.38
N CYS A 146 -15.20 -17.68 2.11
CA CYS A 146 -16.13 -17.54 0.98
C CYS A 146 -17.06 -18.76 0.89
N SER A 147 -18.26 -18.53 0.35
CA SER A 147 -19.27 -19.57 0.15
C SER A 147 -18.83 -20.61 -0.90
N SER A 148 -19.43 -21.82 -0.85
CA SER A 148 -19.26 -22.82 -1.90
C SER A 148 -19.75 -22.31 -3.26
N THR A 149 -20.83 -21.54 -3.26
CA THR A 149 -21.42 -20.93 -4.47
C THR A 149 -20.42 -20.03 -5.20
N TYR A 150 -19.65 -19.22 -4.45
CA TYR A 150 -18.59 -18.41 -5.05
C TYR A 150 -17.57 -19.27 -5.79
N PHE A 151 -17.10 -20.36 -5.16
CA PHE A 151 -16.13 -21.25 -5.78
C PHE A 151 -16.74 -22.02 -6.97
N GLU A 152 -18.01 -22.43 -6.90
CA GLU A 152 -18.72 -23.07 -8.01
C GLU A 152 -18.83 -22.16 -9.23
N GLU A 153 -19.02 -20.83 -9.03
CA GLU A 153 -19.08 -19.85 -10.11
C GLU A 153 -17.71 -19.61 -10.76
N ILE A 154 -16.63 -19.49 -9.99
CA ILE A 154 -15.31 -19.13 -10.53
C ILE A 154 -14.45 -20.31 -11.00
N LYS A 155 -14.64 -21.50 -10.41
CA LYS A 155 -13.82 -22.69 -10.68
C LYS A 155 -13.81 -23.08 -12.15
N PRO A 156 -14.94 -23.18 -12.87
CA PRO A 156 -14.94 -23.53 -14.29
C PRO A 156 -14.10 -22.58 -15.15
N ILE A 157 -14.09 -21.29 -14.80
CA ILE A 157 -13.35 -20.25 -15.50
C ILE A 157 -11.83 -20.46 -15.33
N PHE A 158 -11.36 -20.58 -14.09
CA PHE A 158 -9.94 -20.76 -13.81
C PHE A 158 -9.42 -22.14 -14.25
N ASP A 159 -10.23 -23.20 -14.16
CA ASP A 159 -9.90 -24.53 -14.69
C ASP A 159 -9.78 -24.49 -16.22
N GLY A 160 -10.64 -23.72 -16.91
CA GLY A 160 -10.53 -23.46 -18.34
C GLY A 160 -9.21 -22.77 -18.70
N LEU A 161 -8.85 -21.72 -17.97
CA LEU A 161 -7.55 -21.03 -18.15
C LEU A 161 -6.36 -21.96 -17.87
N ALA A 162 -6.45 -22.83 -16.85
CA ALA A 162 -5.40 -23.81 -16.54
C ALA A 162 -5.22 -24.82 -17.67
N LYS A 163 -6.32 -25.33 -18.25
CA LYS A 163 -6.29 -26.23 -19.42
C LYS A 163 -5.64 -25.55 -20.63
N LEU A 164 -5.99 -24.31 -20.93
CA LEU A 164 -5.40 -23.54 -22.03
C LEU A 164 -3.89 -23.32 -21.83
N ARG A 165 -3.46 -23.09 -20.59
CA ARG A 165 -2.04 -22.93 -20.25
C ARG A 165 -1.24 -24.20 -20.49
N THR A 166 -1.82 -25.40 -20.27
CA THR A 166 -1.17 -26.69 -20.39
C THR A 166 -1.27 -27.31 -21.78
N ALA A 167 -2.35 -26.99 -22.54
CA ALA A 167 -2.67 -27.63 -23.82
C ALA A 167 -1.71 -27.27 -24.97
N SER A 168 -0.89 -26.22 -24.86
CA SER A 168 0.00 -25.77 -25.92
C SER A 168 1.45 -25.70 -25.47
N LYS A 169 2.37 -26.30 -26.27
CA LYS A 169 3.83 -26.10 -26.12
C LYS A 169 4.22 -24.65 -26.35
N ALA A 170 3.49 -23.91 -27.19
CA ALA A 170 3.59 -22.48 -27.32
C ALA A 170 2.66 -21.82 -26.27
N LYS A 171 3.25 -21.10 -25.33
CA LYS A 171 2.52 -20.41 -24.24
C LYS A 171 1.48 -19.46 -24.84
N GLN A 172 0.19 -19.82 -24.71
CA GLN A 172 -0.92 -19.01 -25.24
C GLN A 172 -0.97 -17.62 -24.59
N LYS A 173 -1.34 -16.64 -25.39
CA LYS A 173 -1.51 -15.26 -24.96
C LYS A 173 -2.99 -14.92 -24.78
N TRP A 174 -3.31 -13.97 -23.97
CA TRP A 174 -4.68 -13.49 -23.72
C TRP A 174 -5.38 -12.97 -24.96
N ASP A 175 -4.68 -12.31 -25.88
CA ASP A 175 -5.19 -11.80 -27.14
C ASP A 175 -5.72 -12.90 -28.08
N THR A 176 -5.33 -14.15 -27.85
CA THR A 176 -5.84 -15.31 -28.63
C THR A 176 -7.23 -15.81 -28.17
N LEU A 177 -7.73 -15.32 -27.02
CA LEU A 177 -9.03 -15.74 -26.46
C LEU A 177 -10.22 -14.93 -27.00
N GLY A 178 -10.02 -14.01 -27.94
CA GLY A 178 -11.08 -13.12 -28.38
C GLY A 178 -11.54 -12.17 -27.28
N ASP A 179 -12.85 -12.05 -27.08
CA ASP A 179 -13.42 -11.20 -26.02
C ASP A 179 -13.35 -11.88 -24.64
N TYR A 180 -12.16 -11.95 -24.07
CA TYR A 180 -11.94 -12.49 -22.73
C TYR A 180 -12.44 -11.54 -21.62
N HIS A 181 -12.73 -10.28 -21.91
CA HIS A 181 -13.34 -9.38 -20.94
C HIS A 181 -14.74 -9.90 -20.57
N THR A 182 -15.58 -10.16 -21.55
CA THR A 182 -16.93 -10.68 -21.32
C THR A 182 -16.92 -12.12 -20.83
N SER A 183 -16.02 -12.98 -21.37
CA SER A 183 -16.04 -14.42 -21.07
C SER A 183 -15.30 -14.80 -19.79
N VAL A 184 -14.37 -13.96 -19.28
CA VAL A 184 -13.55 -14.26 -18.09
C VAL A 184 -13.69 -13.18 -17.02
N TYR A 185 -13.47 -11.90 -17.35
CA TYR A 185 -13.38 -10.85 -16.32
C TYR A 185 -14.75 -10.54 -15.70
N VAL A 186 -15.77 -10.34 -16.52
CA VAL A 186 -17.11 -9.99 -16.03
C VAL A 186 -17.67 -11.08 -15.11
N PRO A 187 -17.67 -12.38 -15.45
CA PRO A 187 -18.18 -13.43 -14.56
C PRO A 187 -17.40 -13.51 -13.23
N VAL A 188 -16.06 -13.33 -13.25
CA VAL A 188 -15.26 -13.34 -12.03
C VAL A 188 -15.57 -12.12 -11.16
N LEU A 189 -15.77 -10.95 -11.77
CA LEU A 189 -16.15 -9.73 -11.04
C LEU A 189 -17.56 -9.83 -10.45
N ASP A 190 -18.50 -10.42 -11.19
CA ASP A 190 -19.86 -10.62 -10.69
C ASP A 190 -19.90 -11.59 -9.51
N ALA A 191 -19.14 -12.69 -9.58
CA ALA A 191 -19.00 -13.62 -8.46
C ALA A 191 -18.33 -12.92 -7.24
N PHE A 192 -17.25 -12.17 -7.47
CA PHE A 192 -16.60 -11.40 -6.40
C PHE A 192 -17.56 -10.38 -5.76
N LYS A 193 -18.31 -9.63 -6.57
CA LYS A 193 -19.31 -8.66 -6.12
C LYS A 193 -20.40 -9.32 -5.26
N LYS A 194 -20.99 -10.41 -5.74
CA LYS A 194 -22.04 -11.15 -5.02
C LYS A 194 -21.52 -11.66 -3.67
N GLU A 195 -20.34 -12.26 -3.69
CA GLU A 195 -19.74 -12.83 -2.49
C GLU A 195 -19.39 -11.74 -1.46
N LEU A 196 -18.82 -10.63 -1.89
CA LEU A 196 -18.48 -9.52 -0.97
C LEU A 196 -19.73 -8.92 -0.32
N LEU A 197 -20.83 -8.78 -1.09
CA LEU A 197 -22.13 -8.33 -0.57
C LEU A 197 -22.72 -9.33 0.43
N GLN A 198 -22.59 -10.64 0.15
CA GLN A 198 -23.08 -11.68 1.05
C GLN A 198 -22.28 -11.72 2.36
N LEU A 199 -20.95 -11.65 2.27
CA LEU A 199 -20.08 -11.60 3.44
C LEU A 199 -20.40 -10.39 4.34
N ASP A 200 -20.65 -9.19 3.76
CA ASP A 200 -21.03 -8.00 4.53
C ASP A 200 -22.41 -8.16 5.18
N LYS A 201 -23.37 -8.79 4.50
CA LYS A 201 -24.68 -9.08 5.05
C LYS A 201 -24.63 -10.06 6.22
N ASP A 202 -23.77 -11.08 6.13
CA ASP A 202 -23.64 -12.12 7.16
C ASP A 202 -22.78 -11.65 8.35
N ASN A 203 -21.92 -10.65 8.14
CA ASN A 203 -21.00 -10.12 9.14
C ASN A 203 -21.07 -8.58 9.21
N PRO A 204 -22.23 -8.02 9.59
CA PRO A 204 -22.46 -6.59 9.55
C PRO A 204 -21.50 -5.81 10.47
N GLY A 205 -21.00 -4.71 9.98
CA GLY A 205 -20.10 -3.82 10.74
C GLY A 205 -18.62 -4.19 10.72
N ILE A 206 -18.26 -5.35 10.17
CA ILE A 206 -16.89 -5.88 10.24
C ILE A 206 -16.22 -5.92 8.86
N VAL A 207 -16.93 -6.37 7.84
CA VAL A 207 -16.37 -6.61 6.50
C VAL A 207 -15.82 -5.34 5.87
N ALA A 208 -16.57 -4.24 5.93
CA ALA A 208 -16.14 -2.96 5.39
C ALA A 208 -14.85 -2.46 6.03
N GLN A 209 -14.74 -2.54 7.36
CA GLN A 209 -13.53 -2.18 8.11
C GLN A 209 -12.35 -3.06 7.72
N ARG A 210 -12.51 -4.39 7.77
CA ARG A 210 -11.43 -5.34 7.45
C ARG A 210 -10.96 -5.23 6.00
N LEU A 211 -11.87 -4.93 5.07
CA LEU A 211 -11.50 -4.67 3.68
C LEU A 211 -10.54 -3.48 3.58
N VAL A 212 -10.85 -2.37 4.25
CA VAL A 212 -9.95 -1.21 4.27
C VAL A 212 -8.63 -1.55 4.95
N GLU A 213 -8.65 -2.17 6.14
CA GLU A 213 -7.44 -2.60 6.86
C GLU A 213 -6.57 -3.54 6.03
N TYR A 214 -7.17 -4.49 5.30
CA TYR A 214 -6.44 -5.36 4.38
C TYR A 214 -5.74 -4.57 3.27
N LEU A 215 -6.37 -3.53 2.73
CA LEU A 215 -5.86 -2.75 1.60
C LEU A 215 -4.79 -1.74 1.99
N ILE A 216 -4.98 -1.05 3.10
CA ILE A 216 -4.07 0.02 3.53
C ILE A 216 -3.07 -0.42 4.61
N GLY A 217 -3.22 -1.63 5.17
CA GLY A 217 -2.45 -2.12 6.31
C GLY A 217 -3.18 -1.89 7.63
N ASN A 218 -2.64 -2.51 8.69
CA ASN A 218 -3.22 -2.52 10.04
C ASN A 218 -2.36 -1.75 11.06
N GLN A 219 -1.36 -1.02 10.62
CA GLN A 219 -0.51 -0.17 11.46
C GLN A 219 -0.76 1.31 11.14
N ASP A 220 -0.40 2.17 12.08
CA ASP A 220 -0.36 3.60 11.84
C ASP A 220 0.92 3.95 11.05
N PHE A 221 0.80 4.77 10.01
CA PHE A 221 1.94 5.15 9.18
C PHE A 221 1.69 6.43 8.38
N TYR A 222 2.78 7.01 7.91
CA TYR A 222 2.75 8.08 6.91
C TYR A 222 3.04 7.52 5.53
N LYS A 223 2.20 7.85 4.54
CA LYS A 223 2.47 7.56 3.14
C LYS A 223 3.06 8.80 2.49
N VAL A 224 4.26 8.66 1.95
CA VAL A 224 4.98 9.73 1.24
C VAL A 224 5.02 9.38 -0.23
N ILE A 225 4.39 10.21 -1.06
CA ILE A 225 4.32 10.02 -2.50
C ILE A 225 5.17 11.08 -3.17
N LYS A 226 6.29 10.64 -3.76
CA LYS A 226 7.13 11.48 -4.61
C LYS A 226 6.40 11.77 -5.91
N GLY A 227 6.25 13.04 -6.25
CA GLY A 227 5.79 13.53 -7.54
C GLY A 227 6.90 14.26 -8.30
N ASN A 228 6.55 14.88 -9.43
CA ASN A 228 7.51 15.65 -10.21
C ASN A 228 7.80 17.01 -9.57
N ASN A 229 6.76 17.75 -9.19
CA ASN A 229 6.87 19.12 -8.66
C ASN A 229 6.32 19.26 -7.24
N LYS A 230 5.91 18.15 -6.62
CA LYS A 230 5.35 18.14 -5.27
C LYS A 230 5.57 16.80 -4.58
N VAL A 231 5.63 16.83 -3.27
CA VAL A 231 5.52 15.66 -2.40
C VAL A 231 4.14 15.67 -1.76
N GLU A 232 3.44 14.54 -1.81
CA GLU A 232 2.20 14.35 -1.10
C GLU A 232 2.44 13.51 0.15
N ILE A 233 1.93 13.96 1.31
CA ILE A 233 2.00 13.25 2.57
C ILE A 233 0.60 12.95 3.05
N GLN A 234 0.32 11.68 3.31
CA GLN A 234 -0.92 11.18 3.88
C GLN A 234 -0.64 10.54 5.23
N ALA A 235 -1.48 10.78 6.25
CA ALA A 235 -1.36 10.11 7.53
C ALA A 235 -2.50 9.10 7.74
N TYR A 236 -2.14 7.83 7.80
CA TYR A 236 -3.05 6.73 8.12
C TYR A 236 -2.98 6.46 9.62
N ASN A 237 -3.69 7.26 10.40
CA ASN A 237 -3.74 7.22 11.86
C ASN A 237 -4.91 6.35 12.34
N LEU A 238 -4.83 5.03 12.10
CA LEU A 238 -5.89 4.05 12.37
C LEU A 238 -6.16 3.87 13.87
N HIS A 239 -5.09 3.82 14.65
CA HIS A 239 -5.14 3.55 16.10
C HIS A 239 -4.99 4.83 16.94
N GLY A 240 -4.58 5.94 16.32
CA GLY A 240 -4.36 7.21 17.02
C GLY A 240 -2.98 7.30 17.65
N THR A 241 -1.98 6.57 17.15
CA THR A 241 -0.61 6.57 17.68
C THR A 241 0.30 7.59 17.01
N LEU A 242 -0.11 8.15 15.86
CA LEU A 242 0.61 9.22 15.20
C LEU A 242 0.28 10.59 15.82
N ASN A 243 1.21 11.53 15.64
CA ASN A 243 1.00 12.94 15.94
C ASN A 243 0.70 13.21 17.43
N LEU A 244 1.31 12.43 18.31
CA LEU A 244 1.13 12.60 19.74
C LEU A 244 2.13 13.61 20.31
N PRO A 245 1.72 14.45 21.27
CA PRO A 245 2.66 15.31 21.98
C PRO A 245 3.67 14.47 22.76
N PHE A 246 4.84 15.03 23.01
CA PHE A 246 5.88 14.42 23.83
C PHE A 246 6.43 15.45 24.80
N GLU A 247 6.23 15.24 26.08
CA GLU A 247 6.55 16.19 27.15
C GLU A 247 5.98 17.62 26.85
N ASN A 248 6.83 18.62 26.76
CA ASN A 248 6.44 19.99 26.41
C ASN A 248 6.38 20.29 24.91
N HIS A 249 6.66 19.29 24.06
CA HIS A 249 6.68 19.44 22.62
C HIS A 249 5.36 18.97 22.02
N LYS A 250 4.72 19.85 21.22
CA LYS A 250 3.49 19.57 20.52
C LYS A 250 3.73 19.52 19.02
N PRO A 251 3.00 18.66 18.28
CA PRO A 251 2.99 18.71 16.82
C PRO A 251 2.54 20.09 16.33
N LYS A 252 3.11 20.59 15.23
CA LYS A 252 2.72 21.88 14.64
C LYS A 252 1.32 21.86 14.02
N LEU A 253 0.88 20.70 13.55
CA LEU A 253 -0.46 20.47 12.98
C LEU A 253 -1.09 19.29 13.70
N LYS A 254 -2.41 19.30 13.83
CA LYS A 254 -3.17 18.21 14.46
C LYS A 254 -3.64 17.23 13.41
N ILE A 255 -3.33 15.95 13.60
CA ILE A 255 -3.83 14.83 12.79
C ILE A 255 -4.91 14.11 13.60
N GLN A 256 -6.06 13.91 13.00
CA GLN A 256 -7.17 13.16 13.62
C GLN A 256 -6.96 11.66 13.46
N LYS A 257 -7.60 10.87 14.33
CA LYS A 257 -7.73 9.44 14.11
C LYS A 257 -8.56 9.20 12.86
N LEU A 258 -8.08 8.31 12.00
CA LEU A 258 -8.75 7.96 10.75
C LEU A 258 -10.02 7.16 11.04
N LYS A 259 -11.15 7.62 10.49
CA LYS A 259 -12.42 6.91 10.62
C LYS A 259 -12.48 5.77 9.62
N LEU A 260 -12.58 4.55 10.14
CA LEU A 260 -12.80 3.35 9.33
C LEU A 260 -14.29 3.17 9.03
N PRO A 261 -14.64 2.57 7.88
CA PRO A 261 -16.02 2.30 7.53
C PRO A 261 -16.59 1.15 8.37
N ASN A 262 -17.88 1.16 8.59
CA ASN A 262 -18.60 0.10 9.30
C ASN A 262 -19.66 -0.59 8.43
N ARG A 263 -19.85 -0.16 7.18
CA ARG A 263 -20.84 -0.75 6.27
C ARG A 263 -20.44 -0.55 4.82
N LEU A 264 -20.70 -1.57 4.03
CA LEU A 264 -20.69 -1.50 2.57
C LEU A 264 -22.00 -0.86 2.10
N ILE A 265 -21.91 0.20 1.28
CA ILE A 265 -23.09 0.92 0.75
C ILE A 265 -23.52 0.29 -0.57
N GLU A 266 -22.57 0.16 -1.51
CA GLU A 266 -22.85 -0.38 -2.83
C GLU A 266 -21.59 -0.92 -3.52
N ILE A 267 -21.80 -1.80 -4.48
CA ILE A 267 -20.78 -2.22 -5.45
C ILE A 267 -21.36 -2.09 -6.84
N VAL A 268 -20.78 -1.24 -7.66
CA VAL A 268 -21.22 -1.00 -9.04
C VAL A 268 -20.06 -1.10 -10.02
N TYR A 269 -20.34 -1.37 -11.27
CA TYR A 269 -19.34 -1.17 -12.31
C TYR A 269 -19.04 0.32 -12.49
N GLN A 270 -17.77 0.65 -12.68
CA GLN A 270 -17.39 2.01 -13.02
C GLN A 270 -17.94 2.36 -14.41
N ASP A 271 -18.41 3.60 -14.58
CA ASP A 271 -18.93 4.08 -15.86
C ASP A 271 -17.95 3.81 -17.01
N ASN A 272 -18.47 3.29 -18.11
CA ASN A 272 -17.72 2.91 -19.31
C ASN A 272 -16.63 1.85 -19.09
N SER A 273 -16.71 1.05 -18.01
CA SER A 273 -15.75 -0.02 -17.72
C SER A 273 -16.47 -1.34 -17.39
N GLN A 274 -16.10 -2.41 -18.10
CA GLN A 274 -16.50 -3.78 -17.78
C GLN A 274 -15.48 -4.53 -16.91
N THR A 275 -14.39 -3.87 -16.54
CA THR A 275 -13.26 -4.50 -15.83
C THR A 275 -12.98 -3.86 -14.48
N THR A 276 -13.79 -2.87 -14.07
CA THR A 276 -13.58 -2.13 -12.82
C THR A 276 -14.86 -2.05 -12.02
N LEU A 277 -14.81 -2.51 -10.77
CA LEU A 277 -15.85 -2.28 -9.78
C LEU A 277 -15.47 -1.08 -8.89
N LEU A 278 -16.47 -0.27 -8.55
CA LEU A 278 -16.40 0.73 -7.49
C LEU A 278 -17.12 0.19 -6.26
N VAL A 279 -16.42 0.15 -5.15
CA VAL A 279 -16.94 -0.24 -3.84
C VAL A 279 -17.05 1.00 -2.98
N SER A 280 -18.27 1.43 -2.68
CA SER A 280 -18.58 2.57 -1.82
C SER A 280 -18.87 2.09 -0.41
N LEU A 281 -18.18 2.66 0.59
CA LEU A 281 -18.33 2.32 2.00
C LEU A 281 -18.71 3.58 2.79
N THR A 282 -19.20 3.39 4.01
CA THR A 282 -19.48 4.52 4.93
C THR A 282 -18.23 5.37 5.20
N GLU A 283 -18.39 6.51 5.83
CA GLU A 283 -17.35 7.50 6.14
C GLU A 283 -16.67 8.12 4.91
N GLY A 284 -17.22 7.94 3.69
CA GLY A 284 -16.68 8.50 2.44
C GLY A 284 -15.59 7.68 1.77
N TRP A 285 -15.39 6.44 2.17
CA TRP A 285 -14.48 5.55 1.47
C TRP A 285 -15.06 5.07 0.13
N GLN A 286 -14.28 5.20 -0.94
CA GLN A 286 -14.58 4.58 -2.23
C GLN A 286 -13.32 3.99 -2.82
N ILE A 287 -13.41 2.74 -3.27
CA ILE A 287 -12.27 1.93 -3.71
C ILE A 287 -12.60 1.33 -5.08
N SER A 288 -11.69 1.45 -6.04
CA SER A 288 -11.82 0.79 -7.34
C SER A 288 -11.02 -0.51 -7.37
N PHE A 289 -11.65 -1.54 -7.91
CA PHE A 289 -11.07 -2.87 -8.14
C PHE A 289 -11.05 -3.15 -9.64
N ARG A 290 -9.93 -2.87 -10.29
CA ARG A 290 -9.74 -3.16 -11.70
C ARG A 290 -9.11 -4.53 -11.87
N ILE A 291 -9.86 -5.46 -12.48
CA ILE A 291 -9.34 -6.79 -12.79
C ILE A 291 -8.50 -6.78 -14.07
N HIS A 292 -7.41 -7.50 -14.07
CA HIS A 292 -6.55 -7.66 -15.24
C HIS A 292 -5.69 -8.93 -15.14
N ASN A 293 -5.11 -9.33 -16.28
CA ASN A 293 -4.12 -10.39 -16.34
C ASN A 293 -2.76 -9.94 -15.76
N ALA A 294 -2.05 -10.84 -15.13
CA ALA A 294 -0.74 -10.55 -14.53
C ALA A 294 0.39 -10.46 -15.55
N SER A 295 0.23 -11.11 -16.72
CA SER A 295 1.20 -11.12 -17.81
C SER A 295 0.48 -11.24 -19.15
N SER A 296 1.18 -11.05 -20.27
CA SER A 296 0.64 -11.29 -21.61
C SER A 296 0.28 -12.75 -21.88
N ARG A 297 0.74 -13.67 -21.05
CA ARG A 297 0.49 -15.12 -21.17
C ARG A 297 -0.69 -15.50 -20.28
N ILE A 298 -1.47 -16.49 -20.72
CA ILE A 298 -2.60 -17.03 -19.94
C ILE A 298 -2.06 -17.68 -18.66
N GLU A 299 -2.63 -17.25 -17.54
CA GLU A 299 -2.38 -17.80 -16.20
C GLU A 299 -3.75 -18.13 -15.55
N PRO A 300 -3.86 -19.20 -14.74
CA PRO A 300 -5.08 -19.53 -14.02
C PRO A 300 -5.25 -18.65 -12.77
N SER A 301 -4.96 -17.37 -12.92
CA SER A 301 -5.15 -16.36 -11.89
C SER A 301 -5.27 -14.99 -12.53
N LEU A 302 -6.03 -14.10 -11.89
CA LEU A 302 -6.19 -12.71 -12.27
C LEU A 302 -5.68 -11.81 -11.14
N LYS A 303 -5.35 -10.58 -11.48
CA LYS A 303 -4.94 -9.55 -10.51
C LYS A 303 -6.00 -8.47 -10.40
N PHE A 304 -6.08 -7.89 -9.21
CA PHE A 304 -6.67 -6.59 -9.02
C PHE A 304 -5.60 -5.52 -8.94
N ASP A 305 -5.85 -4.42 -9.63
CA ASP A 305 -5.21 -3.13 -9.41
C ASP A 305 -6.20 -2.29 -8.60
N ILE A 306 -5.87 -2.06 -7.33
CA ILE A 306 -6.80 -1.50 -6.35
C ILE A 306 -6.37 -0.08 -6.00
N ASN A 307 -7.27 0.87 -6.22
CA ASN A 307 -6.99 2.28 -5.94
C ASN A 307 -8.03 2.87 -5.00
N LEU A 308 -7.55 3.75 -4.12
CA LEU A 308 -8.41 4.61 -3.31
C LEU A 308 -8.92 5.76 -4.19
N VAL A 309 -10.22 5.77 -4.46
CA VAL A 309 -10.90 6.79 -5.29
C VAL A 309 -11.32 7.97 -4.43
N SER A 310 -11.90 7.68 -3.26
CA SER A 310 -12.26 8.67 -2.25
C SER A 310 -11.87 8.18 -0.87
N ALA A 311 -11.51 9.10 -0.01
CA ALA A 311 -11.10 8.86 1.37
C ALA A 311 -11.94 9.70 2.34
N PRO A 312 -12.08 9.26 3.60
CA PRO A 312 -12.79 10.04 4.61
C PRO A 312 -12.11 11.40 4.83
N HIS A 313 -12.89 12.38 5.23
CA HIS A 313 -12.39 13.73 5.57
C HIS A 313 -11.37 13.72 6.73
N THR A 314 -11.30 12.63 7.49
CA THR A 314 -10.33 12.43 8.57
C THR A 314 -8.97 11.94 8.07
N LEU A 315 -8.83 11.54 6.80
CA LEU A 315 -7.53 11.29 6.21
C LEU A 315 -6.79 12.61 6.04
N PHE A 316 -5.72 12.77 6.79
CA PHE A 316 -4.85 13.93 6.61
C PHE A 316 -4.07 13.80 5.30
N VAL A 317 -4.15 14.82 4.47
CA VAL A 317 -3.40 14.92 3.20
C VAL A 317 -2.78 16.31 3.11
N ASN A 318 -1.49 16.37 2.84
CA ASN A 318 -0.79 17.62 2.59
C ASN A 318 0.08 17.52 1.32
N HIS A 319 0.17 18.62 0.60
CA HIS A 319 0.97 18.75 -0.62
C HIS A 319 2.06 19.79 -0.41
N LEU A 320 3.31 19.38 -0.52
CA LEU A 320 4.48 20.24 -0.41
C LEU A 320 5.00 20.54 -1.82
N SER A 321 4.94 21.80 -2.24
CA SER A 321 5.52 22.24 -3.53
C SER A 321 7.04 22.27 -3.43
N LEU A 322 7.72 21.82 -4.47
CA LEU A 322 9.19 21.73 -4.51
C LEU A 322 9.87 23.01 -5.04
N GLY A 323 9.09 24.06 -5.34
CA GLY A 323 9.60 25.31 -5.91
C GLY A 323 9.53 25.33 -7.43
#